data_6ea94d91316303b42d0513f1ef2a78fe
#
_entry.id   6ea94d91316303b42d0513f1ef2a78fe
#
_cell.length_a   1.000
_cell.length_b   1.000
_cell.length_c   1.000
_cell.angle_alpha   90.00
_cell.angle_beta   90.00
_cell.angle_gamma   90.00
#
_symmetry.space_group_name_H-M   'P 1'
#
loop_
_entity.id
_entity.type
_entity.pdbx_description
1 polymer ?
#
loop_
_entity_poly.entity_id
_entity_poly.type
_entity_poly.pdbx_seq_one_letter_code
_entity_poly.pdbx_strand_id
1 'polypeptide(L)'
;MSSRTRRIVAVALILFAATVAAEHQADHRYNVRGYVLSADKRPLDAVPVTIRKDGQVIGGGRTDGEGYYAIQLHLHDSDIGGTLAVRAGEHQSLIRMQAEYGIRTTARVHHVNFVGGEVIEKNLSGIDIPAWVYVAAAPLVLWAAVYLTGVIPRKVRKLRLANAPEEPGREKKRRRKRRR
;
A
#
# COMPACT_ATOMS: atom_id res chain seq x y z
N MET A 1 -29.71 -23.38 11.59
CA MET A 1 -28.44 -22.75 11.16
C MET A 1 -27.52 -22.69 12.36
N SER A 2 -26.32 -23.30 12.28
CA SER A 2 -25.41 -23.38 13.43
C SER A 2 -24.85 -21.99 13.78
N SER A 3 -24.41 -21.82 15.03
CA SER A 3 -23.81 -20.54 15.48
C SER A 3 -22.55 -20.16 14.66
N ARG A 4 -21.82 -21.15 14.17
CA ARG A 4 -20.66 -20.97 13.27
C ARG A 4 -21.09 -20.41 11.91
N THR A 5 -22.14 -20.95 11.32
CA THR A 5 -22.67 -20.46 10.02
C THR A 5 -23.16 -19.02 10.11
N ARG A 6 -23.83 -18.64 11.22
CA ARG A 6 -24.27 -17.26 11.44
C ARG A 6 -23.09 -16.28 11.54
N ARG A 7 -22.00 -16.66 12.21
CA ARG A 7 -20.78 -15.81 12.33
C ARG A 7 -20.09 -15.63 10.99
N ILE A 8 -19.97 -16.68 10.18
CA ILE A 8 -19.35 -16.61 8.85
C ILE A 8 -20.17 -15.69 7.93
N VAL A 9 -21.50 -15.83 7.93
CA VAL A 9 -22.40 -14.97 7.13
C VAL A 9 -22.30 -13.50 7.59
N ALA A 10 -22.25 -13.24 8.89
CA ALA A 10 -22.11 -11.89 9.42
C ALA A 10 -20.78 -11.24 9.01
N VAL A 11 -19.66 -11.96 9.10
CA VAL A 11 -18.34 -11.47 8.66
C VAL A 11 -18.33 -11.22 7.14
N ALA A 12 -18.91 -12.10 6.34
CA ALA A 12 -18.99 -11.91 4.90
C ALA A 12 -19.84 -10.68 4.52
N LEU A 13 -20.96 -10.44 5.23
CA LEU A 13 -21.78 -9.24 5.04
C LEU A 13 -21.07 -7.95 5.42
N ILE A 14 -20.28 -7.95 6.51
CA ILE A 14 -19.50 -6.79 6.93
C ILE A 14 -18.39 -6.48 5.90
N LEU A 15 -17.70 -7.50 5.39
CA LEU A 15 -16.68 -7.34 4.37
C LEU A 15 -17.28 -6.82 3.05
N PHE A 16 -18.46 -7.29 2.66
CA PHE A 16 -19.17 -6.82 1.48
C PHE A 16 -19.65 -5.37 1.63
N ALA A 17 -20.18 -5.00 2.80
CA ALA A 17 -20.59 -3.61 3.08
C ALA A 17 -19.40 -2.62 3.06
N ALA A 18 -18.23 -3.04 3.52
CA ALA A 18 -17.02 -2.21 3.50
C ALA A 18 -16.56 -1.90 2.07
N THR A 19 -16.71 -2.83 1.12
CA THR A 19 -16.34 -2.60 -0.29
C THR A 19 -17.27 -1.59 -0.97
N VAL A 20 -18.56 -1.63 -0.69
CA VAL A 20 -19.56 -0.70 -1.27
C VAL A 20 -19.36 0.74 -0.74
N ALA A 21 -18.99 0.90 0.53
CA ALA A 21 -18.72 2.23 1.09
C ALA A 21 -17.45 2.89 0.50
N ALA A 22 -16.47 2.09 0.05
CA ALA A 22 -15.24 2.59 -0.57
C ALA A 22 -15.45 3.17 -1.97
N GLU A 23 -16.42 2.67 -2.74
CA GLU A 23 -16.69 3.16 -4.11
C GLU A 23 -17.22 4.60 -4.14
N HIS A 24 -18.00 5.02 -3.13
CA HIS A 24 -18.60 6.36 -3.13
C HIS A 24 -17.61 7.50 -2.87
N GLN A 25 -16.46 7.21 -2.24
CA GLN A 25 -15.42 8.20 -1.97
C GLN A 25 -14.38 8.34 -3.09
N ALA A 26 -14.32 7.41 -4.04
CA ALA A 26 -13.33 7.40 -5.11
C ALA A 26 -13.61 8.46 -6.20
N ASP A 27 -14.86 8.83 -6.43
CA ASP A 27 -15.29 9.67 -7.55
C ASP A 27 -14.79 11.13 -7.49
N HIS A 28 -14.38 11.61 -6.32
CA HIS A 28 -13.94 13.00 -6.14
C HIS A 28 -12.46 13.15 -5.77
N ARG A 29 -11.73 12.06 -5.62
CA ARG A 29 -10.31 12.08 -5.25
C ARG A 29 -9.44 12.15 -6.49
N TYR A 30 -8.60 13.17 -6.55
CA TYR A 30 -7.55 13.30 -7.54
C TYR A 30 -6.22 13.46 -6.84
N ASN A 31 -5.27 12.57 -7.09
CA ASN A 31 -3.99 12.56 -6.42
C ASN A 31 -2.91 13.07 -7.37
N VAL A 32 -2.25 14.16 -7.01
CA VAL A 32 -1.04 14.61 -7.68
C VAL A 32 0.14 14.20 -6.81
N ARG A 33 1.05 13.42 -7.37
CA ARG A 33 2.20 12.90 -6.67
C ARG A 33 3.43 12.90 -7.56
N GLY A 34 4.60 12.93 -6.94
CA GLY A 34 5.86 12.92 -7.69
C GLY A 34 7.05 13.18 -6.80
N TYR A 35 8.16 13.45 -7.46
CA TYR A 35 9.43 13.74 -6.81
C TYR A 35 9.91 15.14 -7.19
N VAL A 36 10.61 15.78 -6.26
CA VAL A 36 11.36 16.99 -6.50
C VAL A 36 12.84 16.67 -6.29
N LEU A 37 13.58 16.68 -7.39
CA LEU A 37 14.99 16.31 -7.43
C LEU A 37 15.83 17.47 -7.98
N SER A 38 17.06 17.57 -7.51
CA SER A 38 18.05 18.47 -8.10
C SER A 38 18.46 18.02 -9.51
N ALA A 39 19.26 18.82 -10.21
CA ALA A 39 19.83 18.46 -11.51
C ALA A 39 20.70 17.17 -11.44
N ASP A 40 21.35 16.93 -10.30
CA ASP A 40 22.13 15.70 -10.02
C ASP A 40 21.24 14.53 -9.56
N LYS A 41 19.92 14.64 -9.69
CA LYS A 41 18.92 13.65 -9.26
C LYS A 41 18.94 13.33 -7.76
N ARG A 42 19.44 14.25 -6.93
CA ARG A 42 19.37 14.12 -5.48
C ARG A 42 18.02 14.59 -4.97
N PRO A 43 17.42 13.90 -4.01
CA PRO A 43 16.14 14.30 -3.44
C PRO A 43 16.25 15.65 -2.72
N LEU A 44 15.23 16.48 -2.87
CA LEU A 44 15.10 17.76 -2.19
C LEU A 44 14.01 17.66 -1.12
N ASP A 45 14.43 17.68 0.14
CA ASP A 45 13.54 17.60 1.30
C ASP A 45 12.88 18.95 1.63
N ALA A 46 11.69 18.87 2.23
CA ALA A 46 10.93 20.01 2.75
C ALA A 46 10.57 21.11 1.72
N VAL A 47 10.66 20.80 0.41
CA VAL A 47 10.26 21.74 -0.64
C VAL A 47 8.73 21.95 -0.60
N PRO A 48 8.24 23.18 -0.52
CA PRO A 48 6.81 23.45 -0.58
C PRO A 48 6.26 23.15 -1.97
N VAL A 49 5.19 22.35 -2.04
CA VAL A 49 4.46 22.06 -3.27
C VAL A 49 3.04 22.59 -3.14
N THR A 50 2.59 23.38 -4.12
CA THR A 50 1.24 23.96 -4.15
C THR A 50 0.57 23.68 -5.49
N ILE A 51 -0.74 23.40 -5.44
CA ILE A 51 -1.55 23.17 -6.64
C ILE A 51 -2.63 24.24 -6.70
N ARG A 52 -2.72 24.87 -7.85
CA ARG A 52 -3.71 25.92 -8.12
C ARG A 52 -4.61 25.52 -9.29
N LYS A 53 -5.87 25.88 -9.17
CA LYS A 53 -6.85 25.86 -10.25
C LYS A 53 -7.50 27.24 -10.35
N ASP A 54 -7.56 27.79 -11.55
CA ASP A 54 -8.15 29.13 -11.81
C ASP A 54 -7.60 30.22 -10.87
N GLY A 55 -6.29 30.17 -10.57
CA GLY A 55 -5.61 31.09 -9.68
C GLY A 55 -5.75 30.80 -8.18
N GLN A 56 -6.68 29.93 -7.76
CA GLN A 56 -6.89 29.58 -6.36
C GLN A 56 -6.06 28.37 -5.95
N VAL A 57 -5.53 28.38 -4.73
CA VAL A 57 -4.84 27.21 -4.15
C VAL A 57 -5.89 26.20 -3.72
N ILE A 58 -5.84 25.02 -4.32
CA ILE A 58 -6.75 23.88 -4.04
C ILE A 58 -6.08 22.73 -3.30
N GLY A 59 -4.75 22.75 -3.17
CA GLY A 59 -3.99 21.77 -2.44
C GLY A 59 -2.55 22.20 -2.22
N GLY A 60 -1.90 21.59 -1.22
CA GLY A 60 -0.52 21.87 -0.91
C GLY A 60 0.07 20.86 0.05
N GLY A 61 1.40 20.77 0.05
CA GLY A 61 2.17 19.89 0.91
C GLY A 61 3.66 20.25 0.86
N ARG A 62 4.49 19.33 1.36
CA ARG A 62 5.95 19.42 1.28
C ARG A 62 6.51 18.07 0.87
N THR A 63 7.69 18.08 0.27
CA THR A 63 8.44 16.83 0.01
C THR A 63 8.98 16.25 1.32
N ASP A 64 9.11 14.94 1.35
CA ASP A 64 9.80 14.19 2.40
C ASP A 64 11.33 14.08 2.13
N GLY A 65 12.04 13.34 2.99
CA GLY A 65 13.49 13.12 2.86
C GLY A 65 13.92 12.38 1.59
N GLU A 66 13.00 11.73 0.90
CA GLU A 66 13.21 11.10 -0.41
C GLU A 66 12.83 12.04 -1.57
N GLY A 67 12.44 13.27 -1.26
CA GLY A 67 11.96 14.25 -2.24
C GLY A 67 10.59 13.96 -2.78
N TYR A 68 9.85 13.01 -2.19
CA TYR A 68 8.52 12.60 -2.63
C TYR A 68 7.43 13.50 -2.04
N TYR A 69 6.38 13.75 -2.82
CA TYR A 69 5.16 14.38 -2.34
C TYR A 69 3.91 13.70 -2.89
N ALA A 70 2.84 13.77 -2.12
CA ALA A 70 1.51 13.31 -2.55
C ALA A 70 0.45 14.27 -2.00
N ILE A 71 -0.32 14.87 -2.89
CA ILE A 71 -1.35 15.84 -2.58
C ILE A 71 -2.68 15.31 -3.11
N GLN A 72 -3.63 15.09 -2.19
CA GLN A 72 -4.98 14.69 -2.55
C GLN A 72 -5.85 15.91 -2.75
N LEU A 73 -6.46 16.01 -3.91
CA LEU A 73 -7.41 17.07 -4.28
C LEU A 73 -8.83 16.50 -4.28
N HIS A 74 -9.79 17.39 -4.06
CA HIS A 74 -11.20 17.09 -4.28
C HIS A 74 -11.63 17.75 -5.60
N LEU A 75 -11.74 16.94 -6.67
CA LEU A 75 -12.10 17.39 -8.00
C LEU A 75 -13.28 16.59 -8.53
N HIS A 76 -14.19 17.26 -9.21
CA HIS A 76 -15.37 16.64 -9.83
C HIS A 76 -15.07 16.19 -11.28
N ASP A 77 -15.95 15.36 -11.83
CA ASP A 77 -15.83 14.92 -13.22
C ASP A 77 -15.91 16.08 -14.21
N SER A 78 -16.61 17.17 -13.84
CA SER A 78 -16.66 18.41 -14.59
C SER A 78 -15.31 19.13 -14.72
N ASP A 79 -14.36 18.81 -13.82
CA ASP A 79 -13.03 19.43 -13.82
C ASP A 79 -12.05 18.73 -14.78
N ILE A 80 -12.42 17.55 -15.28
CA ILE A 80 -11.60 16.77 -16.20
C ILE A 80 -11.41 17.52 -17.51
N GLY A 81 -10.17 17.53 -18.02
CA GLY A 81 -9.77 18.34 -19.18
C GLY A 81 -9.35 19.77 -18.80
N GLY A 82 -9.60 20.19 -17.56
CA GLY A 82 -9.11 21.45 -17.01
C GLY A 82 -7.59 21.43 -16.76
N THR A 83 -7.04 22.60 -16.49
CA THR A 83 -5.62 22.82 -16.23
C THR A 83 -5.37 23.07 -14.76
N LEU A 84 -4.34 22.44 -14.22
CA LEU A 84 -3.82 22.67 -12.86
C LEU A 84 -2.41 23.26 -12.97
N ALA A 85 -2.13 24.29 -12.17
CA ALA A 85 -0.79 24.80 -12.00
C ALA A 85 -0.16 24.11 -10.77
N VAL A 86 0.87 23.31 -10.97
CA VAL A 86 1.65 22.67 -9.90
C VAL A 86 2.94 23.44 -9.74
N ARG A 87 3.20 23.92 -8.53
CA ARG A 87 4.41 24.66 -8.19
C ARG A 87 5.18 23.91 -7.10
N ALA A 88 6.48 23.66 -7.35
CA ALA A 88 7.40 23.11 -6.38
C ALA A 88 8.57 24.06 -6.17
N GLY A 89 8.63 24.71 -5.01
CA GLY A 89 9.57 25.80 -4.75
C GLY A 89 9.44 26.93 -5.75
N GLU A 90 10.46 27.17 -6.56
CA GLU A 90 10.48 28.20 -7.61
C GLU A 90 9.97 27.69 -8.97
N HIS A 91 9.89 26.39 -9.17
CA HIS A 91 9.49 25.78 -10.44
C HIS A 91 7.97 25.61 -10.52
N GLN A 92 7.39 25.89 -11.68
CA GLN A 92 5.96 25.74 -11.92
C GLN A 92 5.72 25.04 -13.26
N SER A 93 4.71 24.18 -13.28
CA SER A 93 4.21 23.54 -14.48
C SER A 93 2.69 23.64 -14.56
N LEU A 94 2.19 23.65 -15.80
CA LEU A 94 0.78 23.51 -16.10
C LEU A 94 0.54 22.06 -16.56
N ILE A 95 -0.26 21.34 -15.84
CA ILE A 95 -0.67 19.97 -16.18
C ILE A 95 -2.13 19.98 -16.60
N ARG A 96 -2.49 19.13 -17.57
CA ARG A 96 -3.87 18.96 -18.01
C ARG A 96 -4.44 17.64 -17.47
N MET A 97 -5.58 17.71 -16.83
CA MET A 97 -6.27 16.49 -16.39
C MET A 97 -6.78 15.72 -17.61
N GLN A 98 -6.34 14.48 -17.77
CA GLN A 98 -6.65 13.64 -18.91
C GLN A 98 -8.08 13.09 -18.84
N ALA A 99 -8.69 12.83 -20.00
CA ALA A 99 -10.06 12.33 -20.09
C ALA A 99 -10.25 10.95 -19.45
N GLU A 100 -9.20 10.12 -19.45
CA GLU A 100 -9.21 8.79 -18.84
C GLU A 100 -9.55 8.83 -17.34
N TYR A 101 -9.24 9.93 -16.67
CA TYR A 101 -9.58 10.11 -15.24
C TYR A 101 -11.09 10.30 -14.99
N GLY A 102 -11.91 10.49 -16.01
CA GLY A 102 -13.36 10.44 -15.95
C GLY A 102 -13.93 9.02 -15.88
N ILE A 103 -13.12 8.01 -16.21
CA ILE A 103 -13.52 6.61 -16.16
C ILE A 103 -13.40 6.13 -14.70
N ARG A 104 -14.49 5.65 -14.10
CA ARG A 104 -14.55 5.25 -12.68
C ARG A 104 -13.55 4.15 -12.30
N THR A 105 -13.14 3.31 -13.24
CA THR A 105 -12.18 2.22 -13.03
C THR A 105 -10.73 2.67 -13.15
N THR A 106 -10.47 3.87 -13.67
CA THR A 106 -9.13 4.42 -13.81
C THR A 106 -8.70 5.11 -12.52
N ALA A 107 -7.50 4.79 -12.04
CA ALA A 107 -6.93 5.46 -10.87
C ALA A 107 -6.68 6.94 -11.21
N ARG A 108 -7.30 7.86 -10.46
CA ARG A 108 -7.11 9.30 -10.61
C ARG A 108 -5.78 9.73 -9.97
N VAL A 109 -4.68 9.30 -10.55
CA VAL A 109 -3.32 9.62 -10.09
C VAL A 109 -2.56 10.27 -11.22
N HIS A 110 -2.08 11.48 -11.00
CA HIS A 110 -1.24 12.22 -11.94
C HIS A 110 0.18 12.32 -11.36
N HIS A 111 1.15 11.84 -12.11
CA HIS A 111 2.54 11.90 -11.72
C HIS A 111 3.18 13.15 -12.31
N VAL A 112 3.69 14.03 -11.43
CA VAL A 112 4.37 15.28 -11.83
C VAL A 112 5.68 15.36 -11.05
N ASN A 113 6.79 15.20 -11.75
CA ASN A 113 8.11 15.25 -11.13
C ASN A 113 8.87 16.47 -11.60
N PHE A 114 9.61 17.07 -10.71
CA PHE A 114 10.53 18.18 -10.98
C PHE A 114 11.96 17.68 -10.84
N VAL A 115 12.72 17.72 -11.93
CA VAL A 115 14.12 17.26 -11.95
C VAL A 115 14.99 18.37 -12.52
N GLY A 116 15.78 19.02 -11.69
CA GLY A 116 16.63 20.15 -12.11
C GLY A 116 15.85 21.31 -12.73
N GLY A 117 14.55 21.44 -12.38
CA GLY A 117 13.65 22.45 -12.97
C GLY A 117 12.84 21.96 -14.18
N GLU A 118 13.20 20.84 -14.78
CA GLU A 118 12.39 20.20 -15.81
C GLU A 118 11.22 19.43 -15.21
N VAL A 119 10.10 19.38 -15.93
CA VAL A 119 8.89 18.67 -15.50
C VAL A 119 8.72 17.40 -16.29
N ILE A 120 8.53 16.29 -15.57
CA ILE A 120 8.35 14.96 -16.15
C ILE A 120 7.04 14.39 -15.65
N GLU A 121 6.04 14.32 -16.56
CA GLU A 121 4.71 13.76 -16.27
C GLU A 121 4.68 12.25 -16.51
N LYS A 122 5.42 11.50 -15.71
CA LYS A 122 5.39 10.02 -15.70
C LYS A 122 5.78 9.46 -14.36
N ASN A 123 5.36 8.23 -14.10
CA ASN A 123 5.76 7.51 -12.90
C ASN A 123 7.27 7.22 -12.92
N LEU A 124 8.02 7.84 -12.02
CA LEU A 124 9.45 7.57 -11.84
C LEU A 124 9.72 6.42 -10.88
N SER A 125 8.75 6.02 -10.04
CA SER A 125 8.89 4.88 -9.12
C SER A 125 8.90 3.51 -9.84
N GLY A 126 8.68 3.48 -11.13
CA GLY A 126 8.96 2.35 -12.03
C GLY A 126 8.02 1.16 -11.92
N ILE A 127 7.15 1.06 -10.91
CA ILE A 127 6.25 -0.08 -10.74
C ILE A 127 4.87 0.43 -10.28
N ASP A 128 4.00 0.70 -11.24
CA ASP A 128 2.57 0.78 -10.95
C ASP A 128 2.04 -0.65 -10.80
N ILE A 129 2.02 -1.13 -9.56
CA ILE A 129 1.42 -2.43 -9.26
C ILE A 129 -0.09 -2.22 -9.21
N PRO A 130 -0.86 -2.77 -10.17
CA PRO A 130 -2.30 -2.66 -10.16
C PRO A 130 -2.89 -3.21 -8.86
N ALA A 131 -3.94 -2.57 -8.34
CA ALA A 131 -4.55 -2.96 -7.06
C ALA A 131 -4.96 -4.44 -6.99
N TRP A 132 -5.35 -5.04 -8.13
CA TRP A 132 -5.71 -6.45 -8.20
C TRP A 132 -4.55 -7.39 -7.84
N VAL A 133 -3.28 -6.98 -8.03
CA VAL A 133 -2.10 -7.77 -7.67
C VAL A 133 -2.02 -7.94 -6.16
N TYR A 134 -2.33 -6.90 -5.38
CA TYR A 134 -2.39 -6.98 -3.92
C TYR A 134 -3.50 -7.92 -3.46
N VAL A 135 -4.66 -7.88 -4.12
CA VAL A 135 -5.77 -8.78 -3.83
C VAL A 135 -5.41 -10.22 -4.15
N ALA A 136 -4.76 -10.46 -5.27
CA ALA A 136 -4.29 -11.80 -5.66
C ALA A 136 -3.15 -12.32 -4.77
N ALA A 137 -2.28 -11.43 -4.27
CA ALA A 137 -1.16 -11.81 -3.39
C ALA A 137 -1.60 -12.07 -1.94
N ALA A 138 -2.69 -11.44 -1.47
CA ALA A 138 -3.16 -11.56 -0.09
C ALA A 138 -3.39 -13.01 0.38
N PRO A 139 -4.06 -13.91 -0.38
CA PRO A 139 -4.22 -15.30 0.03
C PRO A 139 -2.90 -16.06 0.11
N LEU A 140 -1.92 -15.75 -0.75
CA LEU A 140 -0.59 -16.37 -0.72
C LEU A 140 0.18 -15.95 0.52
N VAL A 141 0.12 -14.66 0.89
CA VAL A 141 0.77 -14.14 2.11
C VAL A 141 0.14 -14.76 3.36
N LEU A 142 -1.20 -14.81 3.42
CA LEU A 142 -1.93 -15.47 4.50
C LEU A 142 -1.58 -16.96 4.62
N TRP A 143 -1.55 -17.67 3.50
CA TRP A 143 -1.17 -19.07 3.48
C TRP A 143 0.27 -19.27 3.97
N ALA A 144 1.21 -18.45 3.51
CA ALA A 144 2.59 -18.47 3.96
C ALA A 144 2.71 -18.19 5.47
N ALA A 145 1.98 -17.20 5.99
CA ALA A 145 1.95 -16.88 7.42
C ALA A 145 1.42 -18.05 8.26
N VAL A 146 0.32 -18.68 7.85
CA VAL A 146 -0.23 -19.86 8.53
C VAL A 146 0.73 -21.05 8.46
N TYR A 147 1.36 -21.26 7.32
CA TYR A 147 2.35 -22.33 7.14
C TYR A 147 3.57 -22.11 8.04
N LEU A 148 4.14 -20.91 8.04
CA LEU A 148 5.31 -20.57 8.85
C LEU A 148 5.03 -20.68 10.35
N THR A 149 3.89 -20.20 10.80
CA THR A 149 3.51 -20.24 12.22
C THR A 149 3.04 -21.62 12.70
N GLY A 150 2.43 -22.42 11.83
CA GLY A 150 1.88 -23.72 12.15
C GLY A 150 2.84 -24.90 11.97
N VAL A 151 3.61 -24.91 10.91
CA VAL A 151 4.46 -26.07 10.52
C VAL A 151 5.87 -25.98 11.09
N ILE A 152 6.50 -24.81 11.03
CA ILE A 152 7.88 -24.64 11.48
C ILE A 152 8.05 -24.90 12.99
N PRO A 153 7.20 -24.32 13.89
CA PRO A 153 7.32 -24.59 15.30
C PRO A 153 7.16 -26.07 15.67
N ARG A 154 6.28 -26.79 14.95
CA ARG A 154 6.07 -28.22 15.17
C ARG A 154 7.28 -29.04 14.76
N LYS A 155 7.95 -28.72 13.63
CA LYS A 155 9.19 -29.38 13.20
C LYS A 155 10.34 -29.10 14.17
N VAL A 156 10.52 -27.83 14.58
CA VAL A 156 11.57 -27.45 15.52
C VAL A 156 11.36 -28.12 16.88
N ARG A 157 10.11 -28.23 17.37
CA ARG A 157 9.81 -28.94 18.62
C ARG A 157 10.09 -30.43 18.51
N LYS A 158 9.78 -31.08 17.38
CA LYS A 158 10.13 -32.51 17.16
C LYS A 158 11.63 -32.72 17.12
N LEU A 159 12.40 -31.86 16.45
CA LEU A 159 13.85 -31.95 16.42
C LEU A 159 14.49 -31.71 17.81
N ARG A 160 13.98 -30.75 18.60
CA ARG A 160 14.44 -30.54 19.99
C ARG A 160 14.16 -31.75 20.88
N LEU A 161 13.01 -32.41 20.71
CA LEU A 161 12.66 -33.61 21.45
C LEU A 161 13.50 -34.83 21.03
N ALA A 162 13.88 -34.92 19.75
CA ALA A 162 14.76 -35.98 19.25
C ALA A 162 16.22 -35.80 19.69
N ASN A 163 16.69 -34.57 19.83
CA ASN A 163 18.05 -34.22 20.23
C ASN A 163 18.17 -33.91 21.74
N ALA A 164 17.11 -34.08 22.52
CA ALA A 164 17.19 -33.91 23.95
C ALA A 164 18.10 -35.00 24.55
N PRO A 165 19.13 -34.63 25.36
CA PRO A 165 19.99 -35.62 26.02
C PRO A 165 19.14 -36.55 26.89
N GLU A 166 19.36 -37.85 26.76
CA GLU A 166 18.65 -38.85 27.62
C GLU A 166 18.92 -38.52 29.09
N GLU A 167 17.88 -38.10 29.80
CA GLU A 167 18.01 -37.90 31.25
C GLU A 167 18.44 -39.23 31.93
N PRO A 168 19.55 -39.21 32.68
CA PRO A 168 20.11 -40.44 33.28
C PRO A 168 19.14 -41.14 34.24
N GLY A 169 18.01 -40.53 34.60
CA GLY A 169 16.97 -41.10 35.44
C GLY A 169 15.97 -42.04 34.71
N ARG A 170 15.84 -41.96 33.39
CA ARG A 170 14.88 -42.81 32.65
C ARG A 170 15.33 -44.24 32.49
N GLU A 171 16.62 -44.48 32.45
CA GLU A 171 17.18 -45.86 32.37
C GLU A 171 16.92 -46.67 33.65
N LYS A 172 17.01 -46.05 34.84
CA LYS A 172 16.69 -46.69 36.10
C LYS A 172 15.21 -47.12 36.23
N LYS A 173 14.27 -46.40 35.66
CA LYS A 173 12.83 -46.74 35.65
C LYS A 173 12.53 -47.91 34.68
N ARG A 174 13.22 -48.01 33.53
CA ARG A 174 13.05 -49.13 32.58
C ARG A 174 13.61 -50.44 33.13
N ARG A 175 14.74 -50.41 33.84
CA ARG A 175 15.34 -51.61 34.49
C ARG A 175 14.46 -52.12 35.64
N ARG A 176 13.79 -51.24 36.41
CA ARG A 176 12.86 -51.68 37.46
C ARG A 176 11.58 -52.33 36.90
N LYS A 177 11.09 -51.94 35.75
CA LYS A 177 9.88 -52.52 35.12
C LYS A 177 10.11 -53.85 34.42
N ARG A 178 11.37 -54.23 34.11
CA ARG A 178 11.75 -55.53 33.54
C ARG A 178 12.04 -56.58 34.59
N ARG A 179 12.08 -56.23 35.89
CA ARG A 179 12.36 -57.17 37.01
C ARG A 179 11.11 -57.53 37.81
N ARG A 180 9.95 -57.13 37.39
CA ARG A 180 8.64 -57.56 37.88
C ARG A 180 7.94 -58.32 36.75
#